data_c336fcea6a3999f6c55bd6deaffecdab
#
_entry.id   c336fcea6a3999f6c55bd6deaffecdab
#
_cell.length_a   1.000
_cell.length_b   1.000
_cell.length_c   1.000
_cell.angle_alpha   90.00
_cell.angle_beta   90.00
_cell.angle_gamma   90.00
#
_symmetry.space_group_name_H-M   'P 1'
#
loop_
_entity.id
_entity.type
_entity.pdbx_description
1 polymer ?
#
loop_
_entity_poly.entity_id
_entity_poly.type
_entity_poly.pdbx_seq_one_letter_code
_entity_poly.pdbx_strand_id
1 'polypeptide(L)'
;AKILGWAATAYINPEGLTEPGHTTTARYLATLAQRLLRDFPDYVSYYALKKYRYPGTPAANDTNRNLLLFRDPSVDGLKTGHTQAAGYCLVATAQRDVAGLKGRRLLSIVLGAASENARAVESQKLLNWGYTAFDAVKLFDGGQAVVTPTVWKGRSATASLGRVQPIVVAVPAGQAARIKTEVARPDPLVAPLKQGQEVGSLKVSLGDQPMLSIPLVSLTAVDESGVLGRAWDAIRLWIK
;
A
#
# COMPACT_ATOMS: atom_id res chain seq x y z
N ALA A 1 12.39 -12.24 -6.27
CA ALA A 1 13.12 -11.38 -5.35
C ALA A 1 13.61 -10.10 -6.06
N LYS A 2 14.41 -10.20 -7.13
CA LYS A 2 15.01 -9.04 -7.84
C LYS A 2 13.98 -8.00 -8.34
N ILE A 3 12.86 -8.44 -8.93
CA ILE A 3 11.78 -7.54 -9.42
C ILE A 3 11.15 -6.69 -8.30
N LEU A 4 11.18 -7.18 -7.05
CA LEU A 4 10.67 -6.47 -5.87
C LEU A 4 11.77 -5.69 -5.14
N GLY A 5 12.99 -5.60 -5.69
CA GLY A 5 14.10 -4.88 -5.09
C GLY A 5 14.70 -5.57 -3.85
N TRP A 6 14.61 -6.89 -3.73
CA TRP A 6 15.05 -7.65 -2.56
C TRP A 6 16.50 -8.08 -2.67
N ALA A 7 17.36 -7.48 -1.87
CA ALA A 7 18.80 -7.80 -1.80
C ALA A 7 19.11 -8.91 -0.78
N ALA A 8 18.29 -9.07 0.29
CA ALA A 8 18.53 -9.98 1.39
C ALA A 8 17.46 -11.10 1.51
N THR A 9 16.86 -11.50 0.38
CA THR A 9 15.92 -12.62 0.28
C THR A 9 16.35 -13.57 -0.81
N ALA A 10 16.51 -14.82 -0.45
CA ALA A 10 16.73 -15.94 -1.38
C ALA A 10 15.79 -17.08 -1.03
N TYR A 11 14.96 -17.48 -1.98
CA TYR A 11 14.12 -18.67 -1.90
C TYR A 11 14.80 -19.79 -2.68
N ILE A 12 15.15 -20.88 -2.01
CA ILE A 12 15.86 -22.03 -2.58
C ILE A 12 14.87 -23.10 -3.02
N ASN A 13 13.76 -23.23 -2.30
CA ASN A 13 12.67 -24.15 -2.62
C ASN A 13 11.31 -23.46 -2.50
N PRO A 14 10.23 -23.97 -3.15
CA PRO A 14 8.91 -23.38 -3.07
C PRO A 14 8.14 -23.73 -1.79
N GLU A 15 8.54 -24.80 -1.07
CA GLU A 15 7.85 -25.29 0.12
C GLU A 15 8.16 -24.48 1.37
N GLY A 16 9.29 -23.77 1.39
CA GLY A 16 9.78 -23.03 2.56
C GLY A 16 10.46 -23.96 3.59
N LEU A 17 10.95 -25.11 3.14
CA LEU A 17 11.75 -26.02 3.98
C LEU A 17 13.15 -25.45 4.22
N THR A 18 13.77 -25.88 5.33
CA THR A 18 15.10 -25.41 5.70
C THR A 18 16.14 -25.88 4.69
N GLU A 19 16.80 -24.93 4.05
CA GLU A 19 17.91 -25.12 3.13
C GLU A 19 18.97 -24.04 3.36
N PRO A 20 20.26 -24.35 3.21
CA PRO A 20 21.33 -23.34 3.28
C PRO A 20 21.06 -22.18 2.31
N GLY A 21 21.08 -20.95 2.83
CA GLY A 21 20.81 -19.77 2.03
C GLY A 21 19.33 -19.41 1.81
N HIS A 22 18.39 -20.21 2.30
CA HIS A 22 16.95 -19.88 2.27
C HIS A 22 16.63 -18.84 3.35
N THR A 23 16.67 -17.57 3.01
CA THR A 23 16.57 -16.44 3.94
C THR A 23 15.60 -15.38 3.47
N THR A 24 15.01 -14.66 4.42
CA THR A 24 14.18 -13.47 4.16
C THR A 24 14.24 -12.50 5.35
N THR A 25 13.59 -11.35 5.22
CA THR A 25 13.42 -10.37 6.29
C THR A 25 11.95 -10.03 6.48
N ALA A 26 11.57 -9.55 7.68
CA ALA A 26 10.21 -9.09 7.95
C ALA A 26 9.78 -7.98 6.97
N ARG A 27 10.69 -7.06 6.59
CA ARG A 27 10.42 -6.00 5.60
C ARG A 27 10.06 -6.54 4.22
N TYR A 28 10.78 -7.55 3.75
CA TYR A 28 10.51 -8.13 2.43
C TYR A 28 9.22 -8.97 2.43
N LEU A 29 8.94 -9.68 3.52
CA LEU A 29 7.65 -10.36 3.68
C LEU A 29 6.49 -9.36 3.74
N ALA A 30 6.66 -8.19 4.38
CA ALA A 30 5.66 -7.13 4.36
C ALA A 30 5.39 -6.64 2.93
N THR A 31 6.44 -6.40 2.13
CA THR A 31 6.30 -6.00 0.73
C THR A 31 5.57 -7.06 -0.09
N LEU A 32 5.92 -8.35 0.10
CA LEU A 32 5.24 -9.47 -0.59
C LEU A 32 3.74 -9.51 -0.22
N ALA A 33 3.44 -9.44 1.08
CA ALA A 33 2.07 -9.48 1.57
C ALA A 33 1.24 -8.28 1.07
N GLN A 34 1.81 -7.07 1.08
CA GLN A 34 1.16 -5.89 0.51
C GLN A 34 0.84 -6.06 -0.99
N ARG A 35 1.80 -6.59 -1.76
CA ARG A 35 1.59 -6.87 -3.19
C ARG A 35 0.52 -7.92 -3.39
N LEU A 36 0.54 -9.01 -2.62
CA LEU A 36 -0.48 -10.06 -2.68
C LEU A 36 -1.89 -9.49 -2.42
N LEU A 37 -2.06 -8.73 -1.35
CA LEU A 37 -3.35 -8.14 -0.99
C LEU A 37 -3.85 -7.10 -2.01
N ARG A 38 -2.93 -6.35 -2.64
CA ARG A 38 -3.26 -5.33 -3.63
C ARG A 38 -3.52 -5.89 -5.01
N ASP A 39 -2.64 -6.83 -5.45
CA ASP A 39 -2.63 -7.31 -6.82
C ASP A 39 -3.62 -8.50 -6.99
N PHE A 40 -3.99 -9.17 -5.89
CA PHE A 40 -4.86 -10.35 -5.87
C PHE A 40 -5.92 -10.29 -4.75
N PRO A 41 -6.74 -9.24 -4.67
CA PRO A 41 -7.70 -9.03 -3.56
C PRO A 41 -8.73 -10.15 -3.45
N ASP A 42 -9.14 -10.76 -4.57
CA ASP A 42 -10.16 -11.81 -4.62
C ASP A 42 -9.73 -13.09 -3.86
N TYR A 43 -8.43 -13.30 -3.70
CA TYR A 43 -7.90 -14.47 -3.00
C TYR A 43 -7.82 -14.30 -1.47
N VAL A 44 -8.04 -13.09 -0.95
CA VAL A 44 -7.95 -12.83 0.49
C VAL A 44 -8.93 -13.69 1.29
N SER A 45 -10.12 -13.93 0.75
CA SER A 45 -11.14 -14.77 1.37
C SER A 45 -10.67 -16.20 1.67
N TYR A 46 -9.79 -16.77 0.87
CA TYR A 46 -9.24 -18.11 1.10
C TYR A 46 -8.33 -18.18 2.33
N TYR A 47 -7.60 -17.10 2.62
CA TYR A 47 -6.75 -17.04 3.81
C TYR A 47 -7.54 -16.88 5.10
N ALA A 48 -8.78 -16.39 5.01
CA ALA A 48 -9.70 -16.23 6.14
C ALA A 48 -10.44 -17.53 6.51
N LEU A 49 -10.36 -18.56 5.67
CA LEU A 49 -11.03 -19.83 5.96
C LEU A 49 -10.48 -20.45 7.24
N LYS A 50 -11.36 -20.63 8.23
CA LYS A 50 -11.01 -21.25 9.53
C LYS A 50 -10.82 -22.74 9.41
N LYS A 51 -11.60 -23.38 8.53
CA LYS A 51 -11.52 -24.82 8.25
C LYS A 51 -11.68 -25.07 6.77
N TYR A 52 -10.93 -26.03 6.25
CA TYR A 52 -11.09 -26.53 4.91
C TYR A 52 -10.72 -28.00 4.86
N ARG A 53 -11.60 -28.84 4.30
CA ARG A 53 -11.41 -30.27 4.18
C ARG A 53 -11.63 -30.70 2.75
N TYR A 54 -10.70 -31.48 2.22
CA TYR A 54 -10.82 -32.14 0.91
C TYR A 54 -10.56 -33.66 1.09
N PRO A 55 -10.95 -34.51 0.14
CA PRO A 55 -10.67 -35.94 0.21
C PRO A 55 -9.20 -36.24 0.47
N GLY A 56 -8.91 -37.07 1.48
CA GLY A 56 -7.54 -37.40 1.91
C GLY A 56 -6.94 -36.47 2.97
N THR A 57 -7.59 -35.34 3.32
CA THR A 57 -7.10 -34.51 4.42
C THR A 57 -7.35 -35.18 5.77
N PRO A 58 -6.30 -35.46 6.59
CA PRO A 58 -6.48 -35.89 7.97
C PRO A 58 -7.27 -34.85 8.77
N ALA A 59 -8.16 -35.30 9.67
CA ALA A 59 -8.99 -34.40 10.47
C ALA A 59 -8.17 -33.39 11.29
N ALA A 60 -6.97 -33.76 11.72
CA ALA A 60 -6.04 -32.89 12.44
C ALA A 60 -5.49 -31.73 11.60
N ASN A 61 -5.59 -31.78 10.27
CA ASN A 61 -5.05 -30.79 9.32
C ASN A 61 -6.12 -29.94 8.65
N ASP A 62 -7.39 -30.05 9.01
CA ASP A 62 -8.49 -29.29 8.41
C ASP A 62 -8.63 -27.87 8.97
N THR A 63 -7.97 -27.58 10.06
CA THR A 63 -8.07 -26.31 10.80
C THR A 63 -6.91 -25.38 10.45
N ASN A 64 -7.24 -24.11 10.18
CA ASN A 64 -6.24 -23.07 9.92
C ASN A 64 -5.34 -22.87 11.16
N ARG A 65 -4.03 -22.89 10.95
CA ARG A 65 -3.04 -22.72 12.03
C ARG A 65 -2.83 -21.25 12.44
N ASN A 66 -3.50 -20.30 11.80
CA ASN A 66 -3.50 -18.91 12.25
C ASN A 66 -4.54 -18.74 13.35
N LEU A 67 -4.09 -18.82 14.62
CA LEU A 67 -4.96 -18.70 15.79
C LEU A 67 -5.68 -17.35 15.89
N LEU A 68 -5.16 -16.28 15.25
CA LEU A 68 -5.81 -14.99 15.28
C LEU A 68 -7.16 -14.97 14.55
N LEU A 69 -7.36 -15.80 13.54
CA LEU A 69 -8.67 -15.95 12.86
C LEU A 69 -9.80 -16.34 13.82
N PHE A 70 -9.46 -17.01 14.95
CA PHE A 70 -10.41 -17.44 15.95
C PHE A 70 -10.56 -16.46 17.12
N ARG A 71 -9.59 -15.54 17.31
CA ARG A 71 -9.51 -14.62 18.44
C ARG A 71 -9.93 -13.20 18.11
N ASP A 72 -9.71 -12.77 16.88
CA ASP A 72 -9.94 -11.41 16.42
C ASP A 72 -10.73 -11.43 15.10
N PRO A 73 -12.02 -11.03 15.11
CA PRO A 73 -12.87 -11.05 13.92
C PRO A 73 -12.40 -10.09 12.81
N SER A 74 -11.53 -9.14 13.14
CA SER A 74 -10.94 -8.25 12.14
C SER A 74 -9.79 -8.87 11.33
N VAL A 75 -9.25 -10.01 11.80
CA VAL A 75 -8.16 -10.74 11.12
C VAL A 75 -8.73 -11.61 10.00
N ASP A 76 -8.17 -11.46 8.81
CA ASP A 76 -8.59 -12.15 7.58
C ASP A 76 -7.44 -12.84 6.82
N GLY A 77 -6.28 -13.05 7.49
CA GLY A 77 -5.14 -13.74 6.90
C GLY A 77 -3.89 -13.65 7.75
N LEU A 78 -2.70 -14.05 7.29
CA LEU A 78 -2.42 -14.41 5.91
C LEU A 78 -1.73 -15.78 5.84
N LYS A 79 -0.51 -15.91 6.42
CA LYS A 79 0.32 -17.14 6.30
C LYS A 79 1.08 -17.44 7.57
N THR A 80 1.00 -18.70 8.00
CA THR A 80 1.83 -19.25 9.07
C THR A 80 2.99 -20.05 8.50
N GLY A 81 4.10 -20.13 9.23
CA GLY A 81 5.23 -20.99 8.93
C GLY A 81 5.85 -21.54 10.21
N HIS A 82 6.51 -22.70 10.11
CA HIS A 82 7.31 -23.27 11.19
C HIS A 82 8.34 -24.24 10.61
N THR A 83 9.58 -24.05 11.02
CA THR A 83 10.65 -25.03 10.96
C THR A 83 11.46 -24.94 12.24
N GLN A 84 12.28 -25.95 12.56
CA GLN A 84 13.18 -25.92 13.73
C GLN A 84 14.10 -24.69 13.68
N ALA A 85 14.63 -24.37 12.51
CA ALA A 85 15.55 -23.26 12.32
C ALA A 85 14.88 -21.89 12.36
N ALA A 86 13.66 -21.76 11.79
CA ALA A 86 12.94 -20.49 11.68
C ALA A 86 12.09 -20.16 12.90
N GLY A 87 11.79 -21.13 13.77
CA GLY A 87 10.79 -20.99 14.83
C GLY A 87 9.37 -20.81 14.26
N TYR A 88 8.45 -20.33 15.06
CA TYR A 88 7.07 -20.09 14.66
C TYR A 88 6.91 -18.70 14.06
N CYS A 89 6.44 -18.65 12.81
CA CYS A 89 6.29 -17.41 12.05
C CYS A 89 4.84 -17.16 11.68
N LEU A 90 4.44 -15.87 11.62
CA LEU A 90 3.12 -15.43 11.19
C LEU A 90 3.22 -14.09 10.45
N VAL A 91 2.70 -14.06 9.25
CA VAL A 91 2.26 -12.84 8.58
C VAL A 91 0.76 -12.75 8.82
N ALA A 92 0.31 -11.76 9.59
CA ALA A 92 -1.11 -11.55 9.84
C ALA A 92 -1.59 -10.25 9.20
N THR A 93 -2.85 -10.24 8.75
CA THR A 93 -3.54 -9.05 8.25
C THR A 93 -4.86 -8.89 8.96
N ALA A 94 -5.21 -7.65 9.27
CA ALA A 94 -6.48 -7.27 9.89
C ALA A 94 -7.04 -6.03 9.20
N GLN A 95 -8.37 -5.94 9.15
CA GLN A 95 -9.08 -4.80 8.61
C GLN A 95 -10.09 -4.28 9.62
N ARG A 96 -9.95 -3.01 10.01
CA ARG A 96 -10.84 -2.36 10.98
C ARG A 96 -11.33 -1.01 10.46
N ASP A 97 -12.55 -0.67 10.81
CA ASP A 97 -13.03 0.70 10.64
C ASP A 97 -12.42 1.57 11.73
N VAL A 98 -11.89 2.71 11.33
CA VAL A 98 -11.37 3.74 12.25
C VAL A 98 -12.04 5.07 11.92
N ALA A 99 -11.96 6.03 12.84
CA ALA A 99 -12.58 7.34 12.66
C ALA A 99 -12.18 7.96 11.30
N GLY A 100 -13.17 8.27 10.46
CA GLY A 100 -12.97 8.89 9.14
C GLY A 100 -12.46 7.96 8.02
N LEU A 101 -12.16 6.69 8.31
CA LEU A 101 -11.67 5.74 7.30
C LEU A 101 -12.22 4.34 7.53
N LYS A 102 -13.02 3.85 6.58
CA LYS A 102 -13.50 2.47 6.58
C LYS A 102 -12.44 1.52 6.05
N GLY A 103 -12.38 0.33 6.63
CA GLY A 103 -11.56 -0.75 6.12
C GLY A 103 -10.05 -0.50 6.20
N ARG A 104 -9.56 0.22 7.20
CA ARG A 104 -8.11 0.38 7.41
C ARG A 104 -7.47 -0.99 7.60
N ARG A 105 -6.54 -1.34 6.70
CA ARG A 105 -5.82 -2.61 6.75
C ARG A 105 -4.42 -2.42 7.34
N LEU A 106 -4.04 -3.31 8.25
CA LEU A 106 -2.69 -3.43 8.77
C LEU A 106 -2.13 -4.84 8.53
N LEU A 107 -0.81 -4.91 8.49
CA LEU A 107 -0.03 -6.13 8.43
C LEU A 107 0.89 -6.20 9.64
N SER A 108 0.99 -7.38 10.26
CA SER A 108 2.04 -7.68 11.24
C SER A 108 2.86 -8.87 10.75
N ILE A 109 4.18 -8.81 10.94
CA ILE A 109 5.10 -9.89 10.61
C ILE A 109 5.87 -10.26 11.88
N VAL A 110 5.68 -11.49 12.33
CA VAL A 110 6.38 -12.09 13.46
C VAL A 110 7.16 -13.28 12.97
N LEU A 111 8.45 -13.31 13.24
CA LEU A 111 9.37 -14.39 12.88
C LEU A 111 10.07 -14.90 14.12
N GLY A 112 10.33 -16.21 14.18
CA GLY A 112 11.14 -16.82 15.24
C GLY A 112 10.48 -16.89 16.61
N ALA A 113 9.15 -16.88 16.70
CA ALA A 113 8.46 -17.05 17.98
C ALA A 113 8.64 -18.46 18.55
N ALA A 114 8.56 -18.59 19.88
CA ALA A 114 8.80 -19.85 20.59
C ALA A 114 7.65 -20.88 20.42
N SER A 115 6.43 -20.44 20.05
CA SER A 115 5.27 -21.32 19.92
C SER A 115 4.20 -20.74 18.98
N GLU A 116 3.23 -21.58 18.62
CA GLU A 116 2.04 -21.14 17.86
C GLU A 116 1.27 -20.03 18.59
N ASN A 117 1.11 -20.19 19.90
CA ASN A 117 0.46 -19.18 20.72
C ASN A 117 1.26 -17.89 20.78
N ALA A 118 2.59 -17.98 20.95
CA ALA A 118 3.47 -16.82 21.01
C ALA A 118 3.41 -16.00 19.72
N ARG A 119 3.52 -16.63 18.52
CA ARG A 119 3.40 -15.89 17.24
C ARG A 119 2.05 -15.18 17.09
N ALA A 120 0.95 -15.78 17.59
CA ALA A 120 -0.37 -15.16 17.54
C ALA A 120 -0.47 -13.98 18.51
N VAL A 121 -0.02 -14.15 19.76
CA VAL A 121 -0.04 -13.07 20.77
C VAL A 121 0.81 -11.87 20.31
N GLU A 122 2.02 -12.10 19.85
CA GLU A 122 2.89 -11.00 19.39
C GLU A 122 2.34 -10.32 18.15
N SER A 123 1.75 -11.05 17.21
CA SER A 123 1.09 -10.46 16.05
C SER A 123 -0.12 -9.61 16.46
N GLN A 124 -0.91 -10.05 17.43
CA GLN A 124 -2.04 -9.28 17.95
C GLN A 124 -1.61 -7.99 18.64
N LYS A 125 -0.53 -8.05 19.44
CA LYS A 125 0.06 -6.85 20.06
C LYS A 125 0.49 -5.83 19.01
N LEU A 126 1.19 -6.27 17.96
CA LEU A 126 1.62 -5.40 16.87
C LEU A 126 0.45 -4.78 16.10
N LEU A 127 -0.59 -5.56 15.78
CA LEU A 127 -1.79 -5.04 15.12
C LEU A 127 -2.49 -4.00 16.00
N ASN A 128 -2.72 -4.31 17.27
CA ASN A 128 -3.36 -3.39 18.22
C ASN A 128 -2.54 -2.12 18.38
N TRP A 129 -1.22 -2.24 18.56
CA TRP A 129 -0.33 -1.09 18.61
C TRP A 129 -0.43 -0.23 17.34
N GLY A 130 -0.42 -0.83 16.16
CA GLY A 130 -0.53 -0.10 14.90
C GLY A 130 -1.86 0.65 14.74
N TYR A 131 -2.97 0.10 15.26
CA TYR A 131 -4.27 0.77 15.26
C TYR A 131 -4.39 1.89 16.31
N THR A 132 -3.64 1.82 17.41
CA THR A 132 -3.71 2.81 18.51
C THR A 132 -2.61 3.87 18.43
N ALA A 133 -1.42 3.51 17.98
CA ALA A 133 -0.27 4.41 17.95
C ALA A 133 -0.24 5.32 16.70
N PHE A 134 -1.07 5.03 15.70
CA PHE A 134 -1.10 5.80 14.45
C PHE A 134 -2.51 6.13 14.02
N ASP A 135 -2.74 7.40 13.67
CA ASP A 135 -3.94 7.84 12.96
C ASP A 135 -3.79 7.57 11.45
N ALA A 136 -4.87 7.20 10.80
CA ALA A 136 -4.95 7.14 9.35
C ALA A 136 -5.77 8.35 8.86
N VAL A 137 -5.12 9.24 8.11
CA VAL A 137 -5.71 10.48 7.64
C VAL A 137 -5.93 10.39 6.13
N LYS A 138 -7.20 10.47 5.71
CA LYS A 138 -7.55 10.57 4.30
C LYS A 138 -7.38 12.04 3.88
N LEU A 139 -6.41 12.30 3.01
CA LEU A 139 -6.12 13.63 2.49
C LEU A 139 -7.01 13.97 1.29
N PHE A 140 -7.22 13.01 0.38
CA PHE A 140 -8.03 13.17 -0.82
C PHE A 140 -8.79 11.89 -1.13
N ASP A 141 -9.99 12.02 -1.68
CA ASP A 141 -10.75 10.89 -2.19
C ASP A 141 -10.16 10.38 -3.51
N GLY A 142 -10.47 9.11 -3.86
CA GLY A 142 -10.08 8.55 -5.15
C GLY A 142 -10.75 9.31 -6.29
N GLY A 143 -9.97 9.64 -7.33
CA GLY A 143 -10.45 10.43 -8.47
C GLY A 143 -10.61 11.93 -8.17
N GLN A 144 -10.40 12.38 -6.93
CA GLN A 144 -10.41 13.80 -6.58
C GLN A 144 -9.15 14.49 -7.11
N ALA A 145 -9.32 15.67 -7.72
CA ALA A 145 -8.20 16.52 -8.08
C ALA A 145 -7.51 17.08 -6.83
N VAL A 146 -6.21 16.83 -6.71
CA VAL A 146 -5.33 17.44 -5.69
C VAL A 146 -5.00 18.88 -6.09
N VAL A 147 -4.78 19.09 -7.37
CA VAL A 147 -4.52 20.42 -7.97
C VAL A 147 -5.02 20.45 -9.42
N THR A 148 -5.43 21.63 -9.87
CA THR A 148 -5.92 21.86 -11.24
C THR A 148 -5.09 22.97 -11.91
N PRO A 149 -3.85 22.66 -12.35
CA PRO A 149 -2.98 23.63 -12.97
C PRO A 149 -3.42 23.99 -14.39
N THR A 150 -2.99 25.17 -14.84
CA THR A 150 -3.10 25.60 -16.24
C THR A 150 -2.24 24.69 -17.14
N VAL A 151 -2.80 24.32 -18.29
CA VAL A 151 -2.11 23.56 -19.34
C VAL A 151 -1.96 24.44 -20.57
N TRP A 152 -0.73 24.53 -21.04
CA TRP A 152 -0.40 25.29 -22.25
C TRP A 152 -0.51 24.39 -23.48
N LYS A 153 -0.88 25.01 -24.63
CA LYS A 153 -1.03 24.32 -25.92
C LYS A 153 -2.10 23.22 -25.92
N GLY A 154 -2.94 23.15 -24.89
CA GLY A 154 -4.00 22.17 -24.74
C GLY A 154 -5.35 22.63 -25.28
N ARG A 155 -6.21 21.68 -25.66
CA ARG A 155 -7.63 21.95 -25.93
C ARG A 155 -8.38 22.38 -24.67
N SER A 156 -7.96 21.83 -23.51
CA SER A 156 -8.45 22.26 -22.19
C SER A 156 -7.43 23.20 -21.56
N ALA A 157 -7.93 24.29 -20.95
CA ALA A 157 -7.08 25.27 -20.26
C ALA A 157 -6.43 24.75 -18.98
N THR A 158 -6.97 23.68 -18.41
CA THR A 158 -6.50 23.07 -17.15
C THR A 158 -6.49 21.56 -17.24
N ALA A 159 -5.71 20.92 -16.35
CA ALA A 159 -5.73 19.48 -16.13
C ALA A 159 -5.97 19.17 -14.64
N SER A 160 -6.76 18.15 -14.37
CA SER A 160 -6.97 17.64 -13.02
C SER A 160 -5.87 16.63 -12.68
N LEU A 161 -5.00 16.96 -11.73
CA LEU A 161 -3.95 16.06 -11.25
C LEU A 161 -4.36 15.45 -9.92
N GLY A 162 -4.27 14.13 -9.80
CA GLY A 162 -4.67 13.41 -8.61
C GLY A 162 -4.27 11.95 -8.64
N ARG A 163 -5.02 11.11 -7.92
CA ARG A 163 -4.87 9.66 -7.96
C ARG A 163 -6.23 8.99 -8.14
N VAL A 164 -6.22 7.83 -8.79
CA VAL A 164 -7.43 6.99 -8.93
C VAL A 164 -7.86 6.45 -7.56
N GLN A 165 -6.90 6.02 -6.73
CA GLN A 165 -7.16 5.57 -5.37
C GLN A 165 -7.11 6.74 -4.38
N PRO A 166 -7.81 6.65 -3.23
CA PRO A 166 -7.71 7.63 -2.16
C PRO A 166 -6.25 7.82 -1.68
N ILE A 167 -5.91 9.04 -1.30
CA ILE A 167 -4.63 9.34 -0.66
C ILE A 167 -4.85 9.31 0.85
N VAL A 168 -4.32 8.27 1.48
CA VAL A 168 -4.35 8.06 2.93
C VAL A 168 -2.93 7.98 3.46
N VAL A 169 -2.66 8.69 4.54
CA VAL A 169 -1.36 8.69 5.21
C VAL A 169 -1.51 8.25 6.66
N ALA A 170 -0.50 7.56 7.18
CA ALA A 170 -0.43 7.20 8.60
C ALA A 170 0.53 8.15 9.31
N VAL A 171 0.09 8.73 10.43
CA VAL A 171 0.89 9.61 11.28
C VAL A 171 0.77 9.15 12.74
N PRO A 172 1.72 9.45 13.63
CA PRO A 172 1.55 9.18 15.05
C PRO A 172 0.24 9.76 15.58
N ALA A 173 -0.41 9.03 16.48
CA ALA A 173 -1.70 9.42 17.04
C ALA A 173 -1.70 10.84 17.59
N GLY A 174 -2.74 11.61 17.29
CA GLY A 174 -2.90 13.00 17.69
C GLY A 174 -2.08 14.01 16.88
N GLN A 175 -1.34 13.60 15.84
CA GLN A 175 -0.52 14.52 15.05
C GLN A 175 -1.11 14.87 13.67
N ALA A 176 -2.33 14.48 13.40
CA ALA A 176 -2.99 14.73 12.11
C ALA A 176 -2.96 16.22 11.68
N ALA A 177 -3.16 17.14 12.63
CA ALA A 177 -3.14 18.58 12.36
C ALA A 177 -1.77 19.13 11.93
N ARG A 178 -0.69 18.37 12.09
CA ARG A 178 0.67 18.77 11.68
C ARG A 178 1.02 18.35 10.26
N ILE A 179 0.12 17.66 9.57
CA ILE A 179 0.33 17.24 8.17
C ILE A 179 0.37 18.50 7.29
N LYS A 180 1.41 18.61 6.51
CA LYS A 180 1.54 19.62 5.44
C LYS A 180 1.66 18.89 4.10
N THR A 181 1.09 19.49 3.04
CA THR A 181 1.15 18.96 1.69
C THR A 181 1.65 20.02 0.73
N GLU A 182 2.49 19.63 -0.20
CA GLU A 182 3.03 20.48 -1.27
C GLU A 182 2.99 19.70 -2.59
N VAL A 183 2.53 20.35 -3.66
CA VAL A 183 2.54 19.74 -5.00
C VAL A 183 3.81 20.16 -5.73
N ALA A 184 4.61 19.17 -6.14
CA ALA A 184 5.75 19.35 -7.03
C ALA A 184 5.36 18.88 -8.44
N ARG A 185 5.43 19.76 -9.43
CA ARG A 185 5.09 19.48 -10.83
C ARG A 185 5.92 20.37 -11.77
N PRO A 186 6.05 20.02 -13.05
CA PRO A 186 6.59 20.92 -14.06
C PRO A 186 5.75 22.21 -14.17
N ASP A 187 6.40 23.34 -14.33
CA ASP A 187 5.77 24.60 -14.66
C ASP A 187 6.63 25.32 -15.73
N PRO A 188 6.15 25.54 -16.91
CA PRO A 188 4.77 25.33 -17.41
C PRO A 188 4.43 23.85 -17.67
N LEU A 189 3.14 23.50 -17.49
CA LEU A 189 2.59 22.21 -17.90
C LEU A 189 2.07 22.33 -19.34
N VAL A 190 2.50 21.46 -20.23
CA VAL A 190 2.22 21.54 -21.67
C VAL A 190 1.52 20.27 -22.14
N ALA A 191 0.49 20.42 -22.96
CA ALA A 191 -0.19 19.32 -23.65
C ALA A 191 0.71 18.70 -24.77
N PRO A 192 0.49 17.41 -25.13
CA PRO A 192 -0.61 16.56 -24.70
C PRO A 192 -0.33 15.88 -23.35
N LEU A 193 -1.41 15.58 -22.60
CA LEU A 193 -1.36 14.78 -21.39
C LEU A 193 -2.26 13.55 -21.58
N LYS A 194 -1.74 12.36 -21.35
CA LYS A 194 -2.55 11.15 -21.36
C LYS A 194 -3.20 10.92 -20.00
N GLN A 195 -4.40 10.38 -19.98
CA GLN A 195 -5.01 9.91 -18.74
C GLN A 195 -4.11 8.85 -18.11
N GLY A 196 -3.88 8.95 -16.79
CA GLY A 196 -2.96 8.07 -16.04
C GLY A 196 -1.48 8.41 -16.20
N GLN A 197 -1.10 9.38 -17.04
CA GLN A 197 0.29 9.83 -17.14
C GLN A 197 0.72 10.51 -15.84
N GLU A 198 1.85 10.07 -15.30
CA GLU A 198 2.48 10.73 -14.16
C GLU A 198 3.00 12.12 -14.57
N VAL A 199 2.60 13.14 -13.82
CA VAL A 199 2.88 14.55 -14.15
C VAL A 199 3.59 15.26 -13.01
N GLY A 200 3.50 14.74 -11.79
CA GLY A 200 4.12 15.37 -10.63
C GLY A 200 3.96 14.51 -9.39
N SER A 201 4.14 15.10 -8.24
CA SER A 201 3.98 14.41 -6.96
C SER A 201 3.40 15.30 -5.88
N LEU A 202 2.66 14.68 -4.94
CA LEU A 202 2.25 15.28 -3.69
C LEU A 202 3.29 14.93 -2.62
N LYS A 203 4.06 15.90 -2.18
CA LYS A 203 4.94 15.78 -1.03
C LYS A 203 4.12 15.92 0.24
N VAL A 204 4.28 14.98 1.16
CA VAL A 204 3.63 15.00 2.47
C VAL A 204 4.71 15.08 3.53
N SER A 205 4.55 16.00 4.47
CA SER A 205 5.43 16.16 5.62
C SER A 205 4.63 16.23 6.92
N LEU A 206 5.27 15.89 8.02
CA LEU A 206 4.76 16.06 9.39
C LEU A 206 5.52 17.18 10.08
N GLY A 207 4.90 18.33 10.19
CA GLY A 207 5.64 19.55 10.50
C GLY A 207 6.67 19.84 9.39
N ASP A 208 7.95 19.87 9.77
CA ASP A 208 9.04 20.14 8.82
C ASP A 208 9.79 18.87 8.39
N GLN A 209 9.34 17.69 8.85
CA GLN A 209 9.96 16.42 8.46
C GLN A 209 9.25 15.82 7.26
N PRO A 210 9.96 15.61 6.14
CA PRO A 210 9.38 14.93 4.98
C PRO A 210 9.06 13.47 5.32
N MET A 211 7.87 13.02 4.93
CA MET A 211 7.40 11.64 5.16
C MET A 211 7.44 10.81 3.89
N LEU A 212 6.76 11.29 2.84
CA LEU A 212 6.61 10.54 1.60
C LEU A 212 6.30 11.48 0.43
N SER A 213 6.54 10.98 -0.79
CA SER A 213 6.16 11.61 -2.04
C SER A 213 5.26 10.66 -2.81
N ILE A 214 4.07 11.13 -3.16
CA ILE A 214 3.02 10.34 -3.81
C ILE A 214 2.91 10.82 -5.25
N PRO A 215 3.13 9.96 -6.26
CA PRO A 215 2.99 10.36 -7.65
C PRO A 215 1.56 10.80 -7.96
N LEU A 216 1.42 11.91 -8.66
CA LEU A 216 0.16 12.43 -9.19
C LEU A 216 0.10 12.17 -10.68
N VAL A 217 -1.06 11.71 -11.12
CA VAL A 217 -1.34 11.46 -12.54
C VAL A 217 -2.39 12.42 -13.06
N SER A 218 -2.39 12.64 -14.38
CA SER A 218 -3.51 13.31 -15.03
C SER A 218 -4.75 12.41 -14.95
N LEU A 219 -5.81 12.91 -14.31
CA LEU A 219 -7.06 12.14 -14.15
C LEU A 219 -7.87 12.10 -15.46
N THR A 220 -7.62 13.03 -16.37
CA THR A 220 -8.24 13.12 -17.68
C THR A 220 -7.19 13.36 -18.75
N ALA A 221 -7.44 12.94 -19.98
CA ALA A 221 -6.59 13.31 -21.11
C ALA A 221 -6.77 14.79 -21.47
N VAL A 222 -5.70 15.44 -21.88
CA VAL A 222 -5.72 16.79 -22.47
C VAL A 222 -5.01 16.74 -23.82
N ASP A 223 -5.77 16.79 -24.89
CA ASP A 223 -5.25 16.81 -26.26
C ASP A 223 -4.61 18.15 -26.59
N GLU A 224 -3.73 18.15 -27.59
CA GLU A 224 -3.19 19.40 -28.15
C GLU A 224 -4.27 20.26 -28.78
N SER A 225 -4.14 21.58 -28.62
CA SER A 225 -4.94 22.56 -29.35
C SER A 225 -4.55 22.62 -30.84
N GLY A 226 -5.40 23.21 -31.65
CA GLY A 226 -5.09 23.47 -33.05
C GLY A 226 -3.85 24.36 -33.23
N VAL A 227 -3.36 24.46 -34.47
CA VAL A 227 -2.13 25.21 -34.83
C VAL A 227 -2.14 26.65 -34.31
N LEU A 228 -3.26 27.34 -34.47
CA LEU A 228 -3.41 28.74 -34.02
C LEU A 228 -3.34 28.88 -32.51
N GLY A 229 -4.00 27.98 -31.77
CA GLY A 229 -3.95 27.97 -30.29
C GLY A 229 -2.56 27.70 -29.77
N ARG A 230 -1.85 26.76 -30.37
CA ARG A 230 -0.44 26.45 -29.99
C ARG A 230 0.50 27.61 -30.27
N ALA A 231 0.32 28.30 -31.41
CA ALA A 231 1.14 29.49 -31.74
C ALA A 231 0.88 30.62 -30.75
N TRP A 232 -0.37 30.86 -30.40
CA TRP A 232 -0.75 31.85 -29.39
C TRP A 232 -0.16 31.58 -28.03
N ASP A 233 -0.28 30.33 -27.55
CA ASP A 233 0.27 29.94 -26.28
C ASP A 233 1.82 29.97 -26.30
N ALA A 234 2.47 29.67 -27.42
CA ALA A 234 3.92 29.78 -27.54
C ALA A 234 4.40 31.24 -27.36
N ILE A 235 3.69 32.20 -27.93
CA ILE A 235 3.97 33.65 -27.77
C ILE A 235 3.79 34.03 -26.29
N ARG A 236 2.68 33.62 -25.68
CA ARG A 236 2.40 33.93 -24.25
C ARG A 236 3.42 33.32 -23.28
N LEU A 237 3.92 32.11 -23.57
CA LEU A 237 4.97 31.47 -22.78
C LEU A 237 6.33 32.16 -22.93
N TRP A 238 6.59 32.78 -24.06
CA TRP A 238 7.83 33.52 -24.31
C TRP A 238 7.89 34.87 -23.57
N ILE A 239 6.72 35.46 -23.32
CA ILE A 239 6.59 36.76 -22.63
C ILE A 239 6.55 36.60 -21.10
N LYS A 240 6.30 35.38 -20.57
CA LYS A 240 6.24 35.07 -19.15
C LYS A 240 7.63 34.72 -18.57
#